data_8f7f36398efed99e92baf2bd6563c101
#
_entry.id   8f7f36398efed99e92baf2bd6563c101
#
_cell.length_a   1.000
_cell.length_b   1.000
_cell.length_c   1.000
_cell.angle_alpha   90.00
_cell.angle_beta   90.00
_cell.angle_gamma   90.00
#
_symmetry.space_group_name_H-M   'P 1'
#
loop_
_entity.id
_entity.type
_entity.pdbx_description
1 polymer ?
#
loop_
_entity_poly.entity_id
_entity_poly.type
_entity_poly.pdbx_seq_one_letter_code
_entity_poly.pdbx_strand_id
1 'polypeptide(L)'
;MSLAMASSILLNLYSLFLQPFCRLSHWCCQKKIYIISLMDNLYKIKKGLDLNLQGVAAQEVSVVAPSNVYALMPADFHGITPKMVVKEGEEVQVGSALFVDKATEQIKFCSPISGKVKAVVRGERRRILRVEVESDGKMQRVQLVKAGFQPATREEALQLLLNSGLFAFFRQRPYDVVACPTDMPKAVFVSTFSKMPLAADFSFIVKGQEADFKSGIALLEKLAKVYVGISPEQINTPILPLDSAQVSVFSGPNPAGNVGVHINRVSPVNKGEIVWTVGPEVVVMMGRLLRQGMVDFTRRIAVAGSEVENPAYLDTVIGAPLKDVLAGKLKKSTSNQRIINGNPLVGEKTDLEGYLSAMVTEVCVLPEGDDVNELFGWAMPRLDQFSTNRSYFSWLLGSKKSYAPDCRIKGGERHMIMSGEYDRVFPMDIYAGYLVKAIITGDIDRQEQLGIYEVAPEDFAVAEFVDSSKLELQRIVREGLDILRKENA
;
A
#
# COMPACT_ATOMS: atom_id res chain seq x y z
N MET A 1 -15.47 -8.19 -43.88
CA MET A 1 -16.65 -7.66 -43.09
C MET A 1 -16.34 -7.84 -41.63
N SER A 2 -16.04 -6.73 -40.94
CA SER A 2 -15.37 -6.72 -39.65
C SER A 2 -16.32 -7.07 -38.50
N LEU A 3 -15.76 -7.66 -37.43
CA LEU A 3 -16.44 -7.95 -36.17
C LEU A 3 -17.26 -6.77 -35.59
N ALA A 4 -16.95 -5.55 -35.94
CA ALA A 4 -17.69 -4.34 -35.56
C ALA A 4 -19.11 -4.25 -36.17
N MET A 5 -19.31 -4.82 -37.36
CA MET A 5 -20.66 -4.88 -37.96
C MET A 5 -21.56 -5.94 -37.31
N ALA A 6 -20.98 -7.04 -36.85
CA ALA A 6 -21.73 -8.10 -36.14
C ALA A 6 -22.25 -7.63 -34.78
N SER A 7 -21.46 -6.83 -34.05
CA SER A 7 -21.88 -6.23 -32.77
C SER A 7 -23.03 -5.21 -32.93
N SER A 8 -23.00 -4.42 -33.98
CA SER A 8 -24.02 -3.41 -34.26
C SER A 8 -25.39 -4.05 -34.65
N ILE A 9 -25.36 -5.15 -35.38
CA ILE A 9 -26.57 -5.87 -35.77
C ILE A 9 -27.18 -6.65 -34.59
N LEU A 10 -26.37 -7.22 -33.71
CA LEU A 10 -26.81 -7.85 -32.46
C LEU A 10 -27.44 -6.85 -31.49
N LEU A 11 -26.87 -5.65 -31.37
CA LEU A 11 -27.44 -4.56 -30.54
C LEU A 11 -28.80 -4.08 -31.06
N ASN A 12 -28.98 -3.98 -32.39
CA ASN A 12 -30.26 -3.54 -32.98
C ASN A 12 -31.35 -4.62 -32.90
N LEU A 13 -31.02 -5.91 -33.03
CA LEU A 13 -31.98 -7.02 -32.85
C LEU A 13 -32.41 -7.17 -31.38
N TYR A 14 -31.54 -6.82 -30.44
CA TYR A 14 -31.85 -6.86 -29.00
C TYR A 14 -32.80 -5.74 -28.55
N SER A 15 -32.74 -4.57 -29.22
CA SER A 15 -33.61 -3.44 -28.90
C SER A 15 -35.06 -3.60 -29.38
N LEU A 16 -35.31 -4.43 -30.38
CA LEU A 16 -36.64 -4.59 -30.99
C LEU A 16 -37.55 -5.62 -30.29
N PHE A 17 -37.03 -6.53 -29.45
CA PHE A 17 -37.80 -7.66 -28.91
C PHE A 17 -38.09 -7.60 -27.40
N LEU A 18 -37.70 -6.57 -26.66
CA LEU A 18 -37.84 -6.53 -25.19
C LEU A 18 -38.29 -5.18 -24.63
N GLN A 19 -39.52 -4.78 -24.96
CA GLN A 19 -40.33 -3.87 -24.13
C GLN A 19 -41.66 -4.60 -23.79
N PRO A 20 -42.07 -4.87 -22.55
CA PRO A 20 -42.22 -4.02 -21.37
C PRO A 20 -41.93 -4.64 -19.99
N PHE A 21 -40.87 -5.43 -19.78
CA PHE A 21 -40.56 -6.03 -18.45
C PHE A 21 -39.24 -5.46 -17.82
N CYS A 22 -38.89 -4.20 -18.03
CA CYS A 22 -37.50 -3.82 -17.99
C CYS A 22 -37.08 -2.62 -17.13
N ARG A 23 -37.38 -2.55 -15.85
CA ARG A 23 -36.53 -1.75 -14.93
C ARG A 23 -35.41 -2.60 -14.30
N LEU A 24 -35.64 -3.84 -14.02
CA LEU A 24 -34.63 -4.81 -13.55
C LEU A 24 -33.67 -5.26 -14.66
N SER A 25 -34.14 -5.33 -15.92
CA SER A 25 -33.30 -5.75 -17.05
C SER A 25 -32.33 -4.68 -17.53
N HIS A 26 -32.68 -3.40 -17.39
CA HIS A 26 -31.78 -2.31 -17.81
C HIS A 26 -30.52 -2.25 -16.94
N TRP A 27 -30.67 -2.38 -15.62
CA TRP A 27 -29.55 -2.45 -14.68
C TRP A 27 -28.67 -3.70 -14.89
N CYS A 28 -29.28 -4.85 -15.17
CA CYS A 28 -28.56 -6.10 -15.47
C CYS A 28 -27.81 -6.01 -16.81
N CYS A 29 -28.38 -5.32 -17.81
CA CYS A 29 -27.75 -5.12 -19.12
C CYS A 29 -26.56 -4.14 -19.01
N GLN A 30 -26.71 -3.03 -18.30
CA GLN A 30 -25.62 -2.09 -18.05
C GLN A 30 -24.45 -2.73 -17.30
N LYS A 31 -24.74 -3.53 -16.26
CA LYS A 31 -23.72 -4.26 -15.52
C LYS A 31 -22.98 -5.27 -16.39
N LYS A 32 -23.66 -5.97 -17.31
CA LYS A 32 -23.03 -6.89 -18.26
C LYS A 32 -22.12 -6.16 -19.25
N ILE A 33 -22.57 -5.02 -19.79
CA ILE A 33 -21.78 -4.20 -20.72
C ILE A 33 -20.52 -3.68 -20.00
N TYR A 34 -20.65 -3.21 -18.78
CA TYR A 34 -19.54 -2.75 -17.96
C TYR A 34 -18.52 -3.88 -17.70
N ILE A 35 -18.99 -5.09 -17.34
CA ILE A 35 -18.11 -6.25 -17.14
C ILE A 35 -17.37 -6.62 -18.44
N ILE A 36 -18.04 -6.57 -19.60
CA ILE A 36 -17.43 -6.83 -20.89
C ILE A 36 -16.32 -5.80 -21.17
N SER A 37 -16.57 -4.52 -20.93
CA SER A 37 -15.55 -3.47 -21.10
C SER A 37 -14.35 -3.61 -20.17
N LEU A 38 -14.54 -4.20 -18.97
CA LEU A 38 -13.43 -4.53 -18.07
C LEU A 38 -12.55 -5.67 -18.60
N MET A 39 -13.13 -6.60 -19.33
CA MET A 39 -12.37 -7.73 -19.94
C MET A 39 -11.44 -7.27 -21.05
N ASP A 40 -11.73 -6.15 -21.71
CA ASP A 40 -10.83 -5.53 -22.70
C ASP A 40 -9.59 -4.90 -22.02
N ASN A 41 -9.67 -4.58 -20.73
CA ASN A 41 -8.60 -4.03 -19.89
C ASN A 41 -8.01 -5.08 -18.93
N LEU A 42 -7.94 -6.36 -19.34
CA LEU A 42 -7.38 -7.44 -18.54
C LEU A 42 -5.88 -7.63 -18.80
N TYR A 43 -5.08 -7.39 -17.78
CA TYR A 43 -3.63 -7.60 -17.78
C TYR A 43 -3.27 -8.90 -17.05
N LYS A 44 -2.70 -9.86 -17.78
CA LYS A 44 -2.21 -11.12 -17.21
C LYS A 44 -0.72 -11.00 -16.87
N ILE A 45 -0.40 -10.92 -15.60
CA ILE A 45 0.97 -10.92 -15.09
C ILE A 45 1.44 -12.37 -14.98
N LYS A 46 2.52 -12.69 -15.68
CA LYS A 46 3.06 -14.07 -15.73
C LYS A 46 4.25 -14.27 -14.81
N LYS A 47 5.05 -13.22 -14.61
CA LYS A 47 6.25 -13.23 -13.77
C LYS A 47 5.86 -12.85 -12.34
N GLY A 48 6.43 -13.52 -11.35
CA GLY A 48 6.16 -13.27 -9.95
C GLY A 48 6.32 -14.51 -9.09
N LEU A 49 6.02 -14.38 -7.81
CA LEU A 49 6.11 -15.46 -6.83
C LEU A 49 5.09 -15.27 -5.72
N ASP A 50 4.19 -16.24 -5.57
CA ASP A 50 3.28 -16.27 -4.43
C ASP A 50 3.94 -16.96 -3.22
N LEU A 51 3.89 -16.32 -2.08
CA LEU A 51 4.37 -16.84 -0.80
C LEU A 51 3.19 -17.13 0.11
N ASN A 52 2.80 -18.40 0.19
CA ASN A 52 1.69 -18.83 1.03
C ASN A 52 2.17 -18.95 2.48
N LEU A 53 2.06 -17.89 3.27
CA LEU A 53 2.41 -17.89 4.68
C LEU A 53 1.22 -18.26 5.56
N GLN A 54 1.51 -18.92 6.70
CA GLN A 54 0.51 -19.23 7.72
C GLN A 54 0.12 -17.97 8.50
N GLY A 55 -1.12 -17.93 8.98
CA GLY A 55 -1.60 -16.83 9.80
C GLY A 55 -2.23 -15.69 9.02
N VAL A 56 -2.86 -15.97 7.88
CA VAL A 56 -3.70 -15.00 7.16
C VAL A 56 -4.87 -14.56 8.06
N ALA A 57 -5.15 -13.26 8.12
CA ALA A 57 -6.22 -12.72 8.95
C ALA A 57 -7.61 -13.22 8.49
N ALA A 58 -8.38 -13.77 9.40
CA ALA A 58 -9.77 -14.15 9.17
C ALA A 58 -10.61 -12.89 8.92
N GLN A 59 -11.62 -12.98 8.05
CA GLN A 59 -12.52 -11.86 7.76
C GLN A 59 -13.51 -11.60 8.91
N GLU A 60 -12.96 -11.39 10.09
CA GLU A 60 -13.65 -11.07 11.34
C GLU A 60 -13.01 -9.84 11.96
N VAL A 61 -13.82 -8.99 12.59
CA VAL A 61 -13.33 -7.78 13.26
C VAL A 61 -13.27 -8.02 14.76
N SER A 62 -12.07 -7.98 15.31
CA SER A 62 -11.87 -8.05 16.76
C SER A 62 -11.89 -6.65 17.37
N VAL A 63 -12.40 -6.54 18.60
CA VAL A 63 -12.45 -5.29 19.34
C VAL A 63 -11.11 -5.02 20.03
N VAL A 64 -10.64 -3.78 19.93
CA VAL A 64 -9.46 -3.30 20.65
C VAL A 64 -9.89 -2.12 21.51
N ALA A 65 -9.44 -2.09 22.76
CA ALA A 65 -9.68 -0.95 23.64
C ALA A 65 -8.97 0.31 23.08
N PRO A 66 -9.56 1.50 23.20
CA PRO A 66 -8.90 2.74 22.86
C PRO A 66 -7.60 2.90 23.65
N SER A 67 -6.55 3.34 22.97
CA SER A 67 -5.26 3.61 23.60
C SER A 67 -5.21 5.00 24.24
N ASN A 68 -4.35 5.16 25.24
CA ASN A 68 -4.17 6.45 25.91
C ASN A 68 -3.24 7.41 25.14
N VAL A 69 -2.27 6.87 24.40
CA VAL A 69 -1.27 7.66 23.65
C VAL A 69 -1.17 7.15 22.24
N TYR A 70 -1.17 8.06 21.30
CA TYR A 70 -0.96 7.78 19.88
C TYR A 70 0.25 8.57 19.39
N ALA A 71 0.91 8.11 18.34
CA ALA A 71 2.06 8.82 17.80
C ALA A 71 2.01 8.90 16.27
N LEU A 72 2.42 10.06 15.74
CA LEU A 72 2.66 10.23 14.31
C LEU A 72 4.17 10.31 14.07
N MET A 73 4.64 9.47 13.13
CA MET A 73 6.05 9.32 12.83
C MET A 73 6.39 10.00 11.50
N PRO A 74 7.28 11.02 11.47
CA PRO A 74 7.70 11.62 10.20
C PRO A 74 8.39 10.63 9.25
N ALA A 75 8.98 9.55 9.77
CA ALA A 75 9.62 8.50 8.97
C ALA A 75 8.65 7.78 8.02
N ASP A 76 7.35 7.73 8.35
CA ASP A 76 6.31 7.14 7.50
C ASP A 76 6.16 7.90 6.16
N PHE A 77 6.60 9.15 6.11
CA PHE A 77 6.42 10.06 4.99
C PHE A 77 7.78 10.37 4.35
N HIS A 78 8.19 9.52 3.42
CA HIS A 78 9.50 9.65 2.80
C HIS A 78 9.64 10.93 1.94
N GLY A 79 10.80 11.54 2.01
CA GLY A 79 11.15 12.72 1.19
C GLY A 79 10.82 14.07 1.80
N ILE A 80 10.25 14.13 3.02
CA ILE A 80 9.94 15.38 3.75
C ILE A 80 11.03 15.74 4.77
N THR A 81 11.04 17.01 5.13
CA THR A 81 11.78 17.53 6.30
C THR A 81 10.79 18.11 7.31
N PRO A 82 10.52 17.44 8.43
CA PRO A 82 9.47 17.85 9.35
C PRO A 82 9.83 19.17 10.09
N LYS A 83 8.90 20.11 10.07
CA LYS A 83 8.92 21.36 10.84
C LYS A 83 7.74 21.35 11.82
N MET A 84 8.03 21.36 13.11
CA MET A 84 6.99 21.38 14.15
C MET A 84 6.16 22.65 14.09
N VAL A 85 4.84 22.50 14.25
CA VAL A 85 3.90 23.63 14.37
C VAL A 85 3.18 23.64 15.70
N VAL A 86 3.37 22.61 16.54
CA VAL A 86 2.85 22.51 17.90
C VAL A 86 3.97 22.36 18.91
N LYS A 87 3.68 22.65 20.19
CA LYS A 87 4.59 22.47 21.33
C LYS A 87 4.04 21.40 22.28
N GLU A 88 4.93 20.83 23.10
CA GLU A 88 4.53 19.94 24.18
C GLU A 88 3.56 20.67 25.14
N GLY A 89 2.52 19.97 25.51
CA GLY A 89 1.45 20.49 26.35
C GLY A 89 0.33 21.22 25.63
N GLU A 90 0.41 21.43 24.31
CA GLU A 90 -0.62 22.09 23.52
C GLU A 90 -1.80 21.14 23.25
N GLU A 91 -3.02 21.65 23.29
CA GLU A 91 -4.23 20.91 22.97
C GLU A 91 -4.42 20.81 21.44
N VAL A 92 -4.79 19.64 20.96
CA VAL A 92 -5.02 19.34 19.54
C VAL A 92 -6.32 18.58 19.34
N GLN A 93 -6.91 18.76 18.19
CA GLN A 93 -8.08 18.01 17.72
C GLN A 93 -7.68 17.05 16.57
N VAL A 94 -8.52 16.09 16.26
CA VAL A 94 -8.35 15.28 15.04
C VAL A 94 -8.33 16.22 13.84
N GLY A 95 -7.25 16.17 13.04
CA GLY A 95 -7.06 17.07 11.91
C GLY A 95 -6.25 18.34 12.21
N SER A 96 -5.88 18.62 13.48
CA SER A 96 -4.91 19.68 13.80
C SER A 96 -3.52 19.29 13.31
N ALA A 97 -2.83 20.21 12.64
CA ALA A 97 -1.47 19.94 12.15
C ALA A 97 -0.50 19.80 13.33
N LEU A 98 0.27 18.71 13.37
CA LEU A 98 1.35 18.49 14.33
C LEU A 98 2.68 19.02 13.80
N PHE A 99 2.96 18.74 12.54
CA PHE A 99 4.12 19.26 11.81
C PHE A 99 3.76 19.43 10.33
N VAL A 100 4.60 20.16 9.63
CA VAL A 100 4.49 20.40 8.18
C VAL A 100 5.81 20.03 7.50
N ASP A 101 5.80 19.88 6.20
CA ASP A 101 7.06 19.78 5.46
C ASP A 101 7.74 21.16 5.39
N LYS A 102 9.03 21.22 5.71
CA LYS A 102 9.81 22.47 5.72
C LYS A 102 9.93 23.10 4.32
N ALA A 103 10.01 22.27 3.28
CA ALA A 103 10.13 22.74 1.90
C ALA A 103 8.78 23.23 1.36
N THR A 104 7.70 22.55 1.74
CA THR A 104 6.33 22.83 1.27
C THR A 104 5.39 22.89 2.47
N GLU A 105 5.36 24.03 3.17
CA GLU A 105 4.62 24.20 4.43
C GLU A 105 3.09 23.97 4.30
N GLN A 106 2.58 23.90 3.08
CA GLN A 106 1.17 23.59 2.82
C GLN A 106 0.83 22.13 3.14
N ILE A 107 1.82 21.20 3.10
CA ILE A 107 1.62 19.80 3.41
C ILE A 107 1.59 19.64 4.92
N LYS A 108 0.41 19.37 5.46
CA LYS A 108 0.17 19.18 6.90
C LYS A 108 0.15 17.70 7.25
N PHE A 109 0.76 17.39 8.38
CA PHE A 109 0.69 16.07 9.02
C PHE A 109 -0.11 16.23 10.30
N CYS A 110 -1.33 15.70 10.25
CA CYS A 110 -2.36 16.04 11.23
C CYS A 110 -2.48 15.01 12.35
N SER A 111 -2.91 15.45 13.52
CA SER A 111 -3.20 14.57 14.67
C SER A 111 -4.33 13.60 14.33
N PRO A 112 -4.14 12.31 14.59
CA PRO A 112 -5.18 11.30 14.36
C PRO A 112 -6.22 11.25 15.49
N ILE A 113 -5.96 11.88 16.62
CA ILE A 113 -6.83 11.92 17.80
C ILE A 113 -6.94 13.33 18.37
N SER A 114 -7.93 13.57 19.25
CA SER A 114 -7.99 14.77 20.10
C SER A 114 -7.33 14.50 21.44
N GLY A 115 -6.71 15.55 22.00
CA GLY A 115 -6.06 15.49 23.27
C GLY A 115 -4.93 16.50 23.42
N LYS A 116 -3.86 16.12 24.09
CA LYS A 116 -2.73 16.99 24.41
C LYS A 116 -1.42 16.44 23.85
N VAL A 117 -0.60 17.27 23.23
CA VAL A 117 0.74 16.87 22.80
C VAL A 117 1.56 16.49 24.02
N LYS A 118 1.85 15.20 24.17
CA LYS A 118 2.56 14.64 25.31
C LYS A 118 4.06 14.88 25.20
N ALA A 119 4.64 14.56 24.04
CA ALA A 119 6.07 14.68 23.81
C ALA A 119 6.41 14.79 22.31
N VAL A 120 7.49 15.49 22.03
CA VAL A 120 8.17 15.48 20.72
C VAL A 120 9.47 14.71 20.88
N VAL A 121 9.42 13.40 20.60
CA VAL A 121 10.58 12.51 20.77
C VAL A 121 11.61 12.76 19.67
N ARG A 122 12.83 13.01 20.08
CA ARG A 122 13.95 13.33 19.18
C ARG A 122 15.07 12.31 19.34
N GLY A 123 15.64 11.92 18.21
CA GLY A 123 16.84 11.09 18.15
C GLY A 123 18.11 11.89 17.92
N GLU A 124 19.10 11.23 17.37
CA GLU A 124 20.39 11.84 17.02
C GLU A 124 20.21 13.06 16.13
N ARG A 125 21.11 14.04 16.29
CA ARG A 125 21.10 15.32 15.56
C ARG A 125 19.76 16.06 15.62
N ARG A 126 18.98 15.85 16.71
CA ARG A 126 17.65 16.43 16.95
C ARG A 126 16.59 16.04 15.91
N ARG A 127 16.80 14.94 15.14
CA ARG A 127 15.79 14.42 14.21
C ARG A 127 14.51 14.08 14.99
N ILE A 128 13.36 14.52 14.51
CA ILE A 128 12.08 14.18 15.09
C ILE A 128 11.78 12.72 14.73
N LEU A 129 11.65 11.86 15.74
CA LEU A 129 11.31 10.46 15.58
C LEU A 129 9.80 10.25 15.56
N ARG A 130 9.10 10.87 16.53
CA ARG A 130 7.64 10.84 16.64
C ARG A 130 7.10 11.99 17.47
N VAL A 131 5.83 12.29 17.24
CA VAL A 131 5.04 13.23 18.02
C VAL A 131 3.96 12.44 18.74
N GLU A 132 4.03 12.37 20.06
CA GLU A 132 3.08 11.64 20.90
C GLU A 132 1.95 12.57 21.34
N VAL A 133 0.71 12.11 21.21
CA VAL A 133 -0.50 12.80 21.66
C VAL A 133 -1.21 11.92 22.68
N GLU A 134 -1.48 12.46 23.86
CA GLU A 134 -2.29 11.81 24.89
C GLU A 134 -3.77 12.08 24.63
N SER A 135 -4.55 11.01 24.53
CA SER A 135 -5.97 11.08 24.18
C SER A 135 -6.82 11.67 25.31
N ASP A 136 -7.75 12.55 24.96
CA ASP A 136 -8.81 13.03 25.87
C ASP A 136 -10.07 12.12 25.84
N GLY A 137 -10.08 11.09 25.02
CA GLY A 137 -11.19 10.17 24.82
C GLY A 137 -12.40 10.76 24.08
N LYS A 138 -12.37 12.04 23.69
CA LYS A 138 -13.54 12.74 23.12
C LYS A 138 -13.59 12.66 21.60
N MET A 139 -12.44 12.43 20.93
CA MET A 139 -12.32 12.42 19.46
C MET A 139 -12.90 13.67 18.80
N GLN A 140 -12.65 14.84 19.38
CA GLN A 140 -13.07 16.12 18.81
C GLN A 140 -12.36 16.36 17.49
N ARG A 141 -13.11 16.78 16.46
CA ARG A 141 -12.60 16.93 15.09
C ARG A 141 -12.69 18.36 14.61
N VAL A 142 -11.68 18.77 13.86
CA VAL A 142 -11.69 20.08 13.19
C VAL A 142 -12.72 20.05 12.07
N GLN A 143 -13.65 21.00 12.07
CA GLN A 143 -14.59 21.19 10.97
C GLN A 143 -13.87 21.91 9.82
N LEU A 144 -13.70 21.25 8.69
CA LEU A 144 -12.99 21.76 7.52
C LEU A 144 -13.93 22.37 6.48
N VAL A 145 -15.02 21.67 6.22
CA VAL A 145 -16.07 22.07 5.26
C VAL A 145 -17.45 21.61 5.77
N LYS A 146 -18.53 22.05 5.13
CA LYS A 146 -19.86 21.53 5.45
C LYS A 146 -19.98 20.07 5.04
N ALA A 147 -20.76 19.28 5.78
CA ALA A 147 -21.08 17.90 5.42
C ALA A 147 -21.73 17.85 4.03
N GLY A 148 -21.33 16.89 3.21
CA GLY A 148 -21.80 16.76 1.82
C GLY A 148 -21.14 17.74 0.84
N PHE A 149 -20.03 18.38 1.22
CA PHE A 149 -19.28 19.28 0.34
C PHE A 149 -18.79 18.54 -0.91
N GLN A 150 -18.93 19.18 -2.07
CA GLN A 150 -18.45 18.67 -3.35
C GLN A 150 -17.56 19.75 -3.99
N PRO A 151 -16.25 19.55 -4.09
CA PRO A 151 -15.35 20.53 -4.74
C PRO A 151 -15.67 20.62 -6.23
N ALA A 152 -15.80 21.86 -6.73
CA ALA A 152 -16.07 22.11 -8.14
C ALA A 152 -14.80 22.12 -8.97
N THR A 153 -13.70 22.63 -8.40
CA THR A 153 -12.42 22.81 -9.11
C THR A 153 -11.31 21.94 -8.51
N ARG A 154 -10.20 21.85 -9.27
CA ARG A 154 -8.96 21.18 -8.82
C ARG A 154 -8.39 21.86 -7.57
N GLU A 155 -8.39 23.18 -7.56
CA GLU A 155 -7.85 24.00 -6.48
C GLU A 155 -8.62 23.76 -5.18
N GLU A 156 -9.94 23.71 -5.23
CA GLU A 156 -10.78 23.41 -4.07
C GLU A 156 -10.52 21.99 -3.53
N ALA A 157 -10.41 21.01 -4.44
CA ALA A 157 -10.10 19.63 -4.08
C ALA A 157 -8.71 19.52 -3.43
N LEU A 158 -7.70 20.16 -4.01
CA LEU A 158 -6.34 20.17 -3.49
C LEU A 158 -6.24 20.86 -2.13
N GLN A 159 -6.88 22.02 -1.97
CA GLN A 159 -6.91 22.74 -0.69
C GLN A 159 -7.60 21.95 0.42
N LEU A 160 -8.69 21.25 0.09
CA LEU A 160 -9.35 20.36 1.04
C LEU A 160 -8.42 19.23 1.52
N LEU A 161 -7.71 18.59 0.59
CA LEU A 161 -6.76 17.51 0.91
C LEU A 161 -5.56 18.02 1.71
N LEU A 162 -5.03 19.19 1.40
CA LEU A 162 -3.95 19.82 2.15
C LEU A 162 -4.39 20.21 3.56
N ASN A 163 -5.58 20.80 3.70
CA ASN A 163 -6.11 21.23 5.00
C ASN A 163 -6.48 20.06 5.91
N SER A 164 -6.92 18.92 5.33
CA SER A 164 -7.26 17.73 6.11
C SER A 164 -6.04 16.87 6.50
N GLY A 165 -4.86 17.13 5.92
CA GLY A 165 -3.68 16.29 6.07
C GLY A 165 -3.70 15.01 5.21
N LEU A 166 -4.76 14.77 4.43
CA LEU A 166 -4.84 13.58 3.58
C LEU A 166 -3.91 13.65 2.36
N PHE A 167 -3.47 14.85 1.96
CA PHE A 167 -2.48 15.01 0.89
C PHE A 167 -1.13 14.39 1.25
N ALA A 168 -0.77 14.32 2.52
CA ALA A 168 0.47 13.69 2.99
C ALA A 168 0.60 12.20 2.59
N PHE A 169 -0.52 11.54 2.29
CA PHE A 169 -0.56 10.13 1.87
C PHE A 169 -0.37 9.92 0.37
N PHE A 170 -0.28 10.98 -0.42
CA PHE A 170 0.06 10.87 -1.83
C PHE A 170 1.55 10.65 -2.00
N ARG A 171 1.91 9.62 -2.75
CA ARG A 171 3.26 9.39 -3.20
C ARG A 171 3.41 9.75 -4.65
N GLN A 172 4.58 10.25 -5.01
CA GLN A 172 4.90 10.69 -6.37
C GLN A 172 5.96 9.79 -6.98
N ARG A 173 5.72 9.36 -8.20
CA ARG A 173 6.77 8.82 -9.07
C ARG A 173 7.11 9.87 -10.14
N PRO A 174 8.39 10.07 -10.46
CA PRO A 174 9.61 9.43 -9.94
C PRO A 174 9.84 9.61 -8.43
N TYR A 175 10.83 8.90 -7.91
CA TYR A 175 11.45 8.98 -6.58
C TYR A 175 10.67 8.32 -5.44
N ASP A 176 9.38 8.03 -5.58
CA ASP A 176 8.54 7.45 -4.54
C ASP A 176 8.65 8.21 -3.19
N VAL A 177 8.34 9.49 -3.25
CA VAL A 177 8.33 10.44 -2.13
C VAL A 177 6.93 11.03 -1.96
N VAL A 178 6.69 11.76 -0.87
CA VAL A 178 5.45 12.55 -0.72
C VAL A 178 5.31 13.51 -1.90
N ALA A 179 4.12 13.54 -2.48
CA ALA A 179 3.83 14.35 -3.68
C ALA A 179 3.97 15.85 -3.41
N CYS A 180 4.36 16.60 -4.44
CA CYS A 180 4.39 18.06 -4.37
C CYS A 180 3.06 18.64 -4.89
N PRO A 181 2.37 19.48 -4.10
CA PRO A 181 1.05 20.00 -4.49
C PRO A 181 1.08 20.96 -5.68
N THR A 182 2.25 21.53 -5.99
CA THR A 182 2.43 22.41 -7.16
C THR A 182 2.57 21.65 -8.47
N ASP A 183 2.87 20.34 -8.39
CA ASP A 183 3.06 19.52 -9.57
C ASP A 183 1.72 19.16 -10.22
N MET A 184 1.79 18.94 -11.54
CA MET A 184 0.65 18.49 -12.34
C MET A 184 0.87 17.02 -12.73
N PRO A 185 0.28 16.07 -12.00
CA PRO A 185 0.45 14.68 -12.33
C PRO A 185 -0.27 14.32 -13.63
N LYS A 186 0.34 13.48 -14.46
CA LYS A 186 -0.26 12.86 -15.64
C LYS A 186 -1.50 12.02 -15.25
N ALA A 187 -1.43 11.35 -14.10
CA ALA A 187 -2.49 10.51 -13.58
C ALA A 187 -2.32 10.25 -12.08
N VAL A 188 -3.42 9.79 -11.46
CA VAL A 188 -3.43 9.22 -10.10
C VAL A 188 -3.75 7.72 -10.21
N PHE A 189 -2.94 6.88 -9.57
CA PHE A 189 -3.11 5.44 -9.55
C PHE A 189 -3.54 4.95 -8.16
N VAL A 190 -4.53 4.05 -8.15
CA VAL A 190 -5.03 3.38 -6.95
C VAL A 190 -5.06 1.88 -7.21
N SER A 191 -4.35 1.09 -6.40
CA SER A 191 -4.48 -0.36 -6.40
C SER A 191 -5.41 -0.80 -5.28
N THR A 192 -6.44 -1.59 -5.60
CA THR A 192 -7.43 -2.06 -4.61
C THR A 192 -7.17 -3.47 -4.11
N PHE A 193 -6.04 -4.05 -4.44
CA PHE A 193 -5.66 -5.38 -3.95
C PHE A 193 -4.15 -5.50 -3.81
N SER A 194 -3.73 -6.41 -2.95
CA SER A 194 -2.34 -6.81 -2.80
C SER A 194 -2.24 -8.33 -2.92
N LYS A 195 -1.16 -8.82 -3.52
CA LYS A 195 -0.76 -10.22 -3.53
C LYS A 195 0.45 -10.48 -2.63
N MET A 196 0.87 -9.47 -1.87
CA MET A 196 1.91 -9.62 -0.86
C MET A 196 1.50 -10.64 0.21
N PRO A 197 2.44 -11.41 0.76
CA PRO A 197 2.11 -12.40 1.79
C PRO A 197 1.53 -11.71 3.03
N LEU A 198 0.45 -12.28 3.57
CA LEU A 198 -0.27 -11.78 4.74
C LEU A 198 -0.89 -10.38 4.59
N ALA A 199 -0.93 -9.83 3.37
CA ALA A 199 -1.54 -8.53 3.11
C ALA A 199 -3.03 -8.51 3.46
N ALA A 200 -3.50 -7.35 3.87
CA ALA A 200 -4.92 -7.12 4.16
C ALA A 200 -5.77 -7.17 2.88
N ASP A 201 -6.96 -7.75 2.98
CA ASP A 201 -7.95 -7.77 1.90
C ASP A 201 -8.76 -6.47 1.91
N PHE A 202 -8.54 -5.63 0.91
CA PHE A 202 -9.26 -4.36 0.78
C PHE A 202 -10.76 -4.56 0.59
N SER A 203 -11.20 -5.65 -0.04
CA SER A 203 -12.63 -5.95 -0.19
C SER A 203 -13.33 -6.13 1.15
N PHE A 204 -12.61 -6.64 2.15
CA PHE A 204 -13.11 -6.72 3.52
C PHE A 204 -12.96 -5.39 4.28
N ILE A 205 -11.86 -4.66 4.05
CA ILE A 205 -11.66 -3.35 4.69
C ILE A 205 -12.76 -2.35 4.29
N VAL A 206 -13.11 -2.29 3.01
CA VAL A 206 -14.07 -1.32 2.47
C VAL A 206 -15.53 -1.67 2.75
N LYS A 207 -15.81 -2.87 3.25
CA LYS A 207 -17.16 -3.38 3.47
C LYS A 207 -17.99 -2.41 4.34
N GLY A 208 -19.10 -1.93 3.78
CA GLY A 208 -19.97 -0.92 4.40
C GLY A 208 -19.54 0.54 4.16
N GLN A 209 -18.43 0.78 3.43
CA GLN A 209 -17.89 2.09 3.11
C GLN A 209 -17.66 2.27 1.58
N GLU A 210 -18.31 1.46 0.77
CA GLU A 210 -18.14 1.46 -0.69
C GLU A 210 -18.58 2.79 -1.32
N ALA A 211 -19.59 3.46 -0.73
CA ALA A 211 -20.02 4.79 -1.16
C ALA A 211 -18.94 5.86 -0.88
N ASP A 212 -18.27 5.77 0.27
CA ASP A 212 -17.17 6.67 0.61
C ASP A 212 -15.98 6.44 -0.34
N PHE A 213 -15.67 5.18 -0.68
CA PHE A 213 -14.64 4.88 -1.67
C PHE A 213 -14.95 5.52 -3.04
N LYS A 214 -16.17 5.36 -3.55
CA LYS A 214 -16.61 5.96 -4.81
C LYS A 214 -16.53 7.49 -4.79
N SER A 215 -16.96 8.12 -3.70
CA SER A 215 -16.85 9.57 -3.51
C SER A 215 -15.40 10.05 -3.47
N GLY A 216 -14.50 9.26 -2.85
CA GLY A 216 -13.07 9.53 -2.85
C GLY A 216 -12.45 9.44 -4.24
N ILE A 217 -12.82 8.44 -5.05
CA ILE A 217 -12.39 8.34 -6.45
C ILE A 217 -12.86 9.57 -7.26
N ALA A 218 -14.11 9.99 -7.09
CA ALA A 218 -14.63 11.19 -7.76
C ALA A 218 -13.89 12.47 -7.33
N LEU A 219 -13.40 12.54 -6.09
CA LEU A 219 -12.53 13.64 -5.63
C LEU A 219 -11.16 13.61 -6.36
N LEU A 220 -10.54 12.44 -6.49
CA LEU A 220 -9.26 12.29 -7.17
C LEU A 220 -9.31 12.72 -8.62
N GLU A 221 -10.43 12.51 -9.33
CA GLU A 221 -10.60 12.95 -10.71
C GLU A 221 -10.57 14.46 -10.90
N LYS A 222 -10.88 15.22 -9.85
CA LYS A 222 -10.68 16.67 -9.88
C LYS A 222 -9.21 17.06 -9.94
N LEU A 223 -8.31 16.18 -9.49
CA LEU A 223 -6.85 16.43 -9.51
C LEU A 223 -6.22 16.04 -10.83
N ALA A 224 -6.51 14.84 -11.33
CA ALA A 224 -6.01 14.32 -12.61
C ALA A 224 -6.80 13.07 -13.02
N LYS A 225 -6.46 12.50 -14.18
CA LYS A 225 -7.02 11.22 -14.65
C LYS A 225 -6.74 10.11 -13.64
N VAL A 226 -7.76 9.32 -13.27
CA VAL A 226 -7.65 8.25 -12.27
C VAL A 226 -7.64 6.89 -12.93
N TYR A 227 -6.66 6.06 -12.54
CA TYR A 227 -6.58 4.65 -12.90
C TYR A 227 -6.75 3.80 -11.64
N VAL A 228 -7.68 2.85 -11.69
CA VAL A 228 -7.93 1.92 -10.59
C VAL A 228 -7.62 0.50 -11.03
N GLY A 229 -6.64 -0.13 -10.36
CA GLY A 229 -6.32 -1.54 -10.55
C GLY A 229 -7.12 -2.41 -9.60
N ILE A 230 -7.83 -3.40 -10.16
CA ILE A 230 -8.62 -4.38 -9.40
C ILE A 230 -8.15 -5.81 -9.69
N SER A 231 -8.46 -6.74 -8.78
CA SER A 231 -8.31 -8.17 -9.04
C SER A 231 -9.55 -8.76 -9.74
N PRO A 232 -9.44 -9.92 -10.41
CA PRO A 232 -10.60 -10.60 -10.99
C PRO A 232 -11.71 -10.90 -9.97
N GLU A 233 -11.34 -11.17 -8.71
CA GLU A 233 -12.28 -11.45 -7.62
C GLU A 233 -13.15 -10.24 -7.27
N GLN A 234 -12.66 -9.03 -7.56
CA GLN A 234 -13.33 -7.77 -7.25
C GLN A 234 -14.34 -7.30 -8.32
N ILE A 235 -14.39 -7.93 -9.49
CA ILE A 235 -15.28 -7.53 -10.62
C ILE A 235 -16.76 -7.47 -10.20
N ASN A 236 -17.18 -8.34 -9.28
CA ASN A 236 -18.57 -8.40 -8.83
C ASN A 236 -18.81 -7.75 -7.45
N THR A 237 -17.84 -7.03 -6.91
CA THR A 237 -17.97 -6.37 -5.60
C THR A 237 -18.71 -5.03 -5.69
N PRO A 238 -19.28 -4.53 -4.60
CA PRO A 238 -20.01 -3.26 -4.56
C PRO A 238 -19.16 -2.00 -4.79
N ILE A 239 -17.82 -2.12 -4.80
CA ILE A 239 -16.95 -0.99 -5.15
C ILE A 239 -17.11 -0.56 -6.60
N LEU A 240 -17.64 -1.43 -7.47
CA LEU A 240 -17.92 -1.16 -8.87
C LEU A 240 -19.42 -0.91 -9.09
N PRO A 241 -19.82 -0.22 -10.17
CA PRO A 241 -18.97 0.49 -11.13
C PRO A 241 -18.34 1.76 -10.53
N LEU A 242 -17.26 2.21 -11.17
CA LEU A 242 -16.61 3.51 -10.96
C LEU A 242 -16.79 4.32 -12.25
N ASP A 243 -17.71 5.28 -12.24
CA ASP A 243 -18.05 6.05 -13.45
C ASP A 243 -16.97 7.07 -13.80
N SER A 244 -16.19 7.44 -12.79
CA SER A 244 -15.20 8.50 -12.84
C SER A 244 -13.75 8.01 -12.92
N ALA A 245 -13.49 6.73 -13.16
CA ALA A 245 -12.12 6.23 -13.25
C ALA A 245 -11.96 5.18 -14.32
N GLN A 246 -10.78 5.09 -14.91
CA GLN A 246 -10.45 3.99 -15.79
C GLN A 246 -10.05 2.77 -14.96
N VAL A 247 -10.89 1.73 -14.98
CA VAL A 247 -10.65 0.50 -14.25
C VAL A 247 -9.91 -0.50 -15.13
N SER A 248 -8.87 -1.13 -14.58
CA SER A 248 -8.08 -2.20 -15.21
C SER A 248 -8.02 -3.41 -14.30
N VAL A 249 -8.15 -4.61 -14.88
CA VAL A 249 -8.12 -5.88 -14.15
C VAL A 249 -6.73 -6.49 -14.25
N PHE A 250 -6.12 -6.79 -13.10
CA PHE A 250 -4.80 -7.43 -13.04
C PHE A 250 -4.92 -8.82 -12.42
N SER A 251 -4.41 -9.83 -13.11
CA SER A 251 -4.39 -11.21 -12.64
C SER A 251 -2.97 -11.78 -12.70
N GLY A 252 -2.62 -12.61 -11.74
CA GLY A 252 -1.30 -13.24 -11.68
C GLY A 252 -0.75 -13.34 -10.27
N PRO A 253 0.50 -13.82 -10.15
CA PRO A 253 1.18 -13.93 -8.87
C PRO A 253 1.62 -12.56 -8.34
N ASN A 254 2.06 -12.50 -7.08
CA ASN A 254 2.75 -11.35 -6.53
C ASN A 254 4.00 -11.02 -7.38
N PRO A 255 4.17 -9.75 -7.87
CA PRO A 255 3.57 -8.50 -7.41
C PRO A 255 2.45 -7.94 -8.32
N ALA A 256 1.54 -8.76 -8.84
CA ALA A 256 0.46 -8.28 -9.72
C ALA A 256 -0.41 -7.17 -9.11
N GLY A 257 -0.47 -7.07 -7.78
CA GLY A 257 -1.19 -6.02 -7.05
C GLY A 257 -0.40 -4.72 -6.80
N ASN A 258 0.91 -4.69 -7.09
CA ASN A 258 1.72 -3.50 -6.86
C ASN A 258 1.35 -2.38 -7.83
N VAL A 259 1.21 -1.17 -7.30
CA VAL A 259 0.86 0.00 -8.12
C VAL A 259 1.91 0.30 -9.20
N GLY A 260 3.19 0.01 -8.96
CA GLY A 260 4.26 0.14 -9.95
C GLY A 260 4.04 -0.74 -11.18
N VAL A 261 3.54 -1.97 -10.99
CA VAL A 261 3.17 -2.87 -12.09
C VAL A 261 1.98 -2.31 -12.89
N HIS A 262 1.01 -1.68 -12.20
CA HIS A 262 -0.13 -1.05 -12.85
C HIS A 262 0.31 0.15 -13.69
N ILE A 263 1.18 1.01 -13.14
CA ILE A 263 1.76 2.16 -13.85
C ILE A 263 2.49 1.69 -15.11
N ASN A 264 3.42 0.74 -14.98
CA ASN A 264 4.19 0.21 -16.10
C ASN A 264 3.30 -0.34 -17.23
N ARG A 265 2.18 -0.99 -16.91
CA ARG A 265 1.30 -1.62 -17.91
C ARG A 265 0.29 -0.66 -18.53
N VAL A 266 -0.17 0.35 -17.79
CA VAL A 266 -1.28 1.22 -18.23
C VAL A 266 -0.77 2.55 -18.75
N SER A 267 0.17 3.19 -18.06
CA SER A 267 0.72 4.49 -18.42
C SER A 267 2.10 4.68 -17.80
N PRO A 268 3.15 4.11 -18.42
CA PRO A 268 4.54 4.23 -17.96
C PRO A 268 4.98 5.67 -17.69
N VAL A 269 5.95 5.84 -16.80
CA VAL A 269 6.49 7.15 -16.42
C VAL A 269 7.82 7.36 -17.10
N ASN A 270 7.89 8.39 -17.97
CA ASN A 270 9.12 8.81 -18.64
C ASN A 270 9.77 9.97 -17.89
N LYS A 271 11.00 10.32 -18.28
CA LYS A 271 11.71 11.51 -17.77
C LYS A 271 10.86 12.77 -17.99
N GLY A 272 10.65 13.54 -16.91
CA GLY A 272 9.82 14.75 -16.93
C GLY A 272 8.32 14.53 -16.74
N GLU A 273 7.85 13.29 -16.68
CA GLU A 273 6.48 12.95 -16.34
C GLU A 273 6.34 12.64 -14.84
N ILE A 274 5.19 12.98 -14.28
CA ILE A 274 4.86 12.73 -12.87
C ILE A 274 3.55 11.98 -12.79
N VAL A 275 3.49 10.96 -11.94
CA VAL A 275 2.26 10.30 -11.53
C VAL A 275 2.17 10.27 -10.01
N TRP A 276 0.94 10.34 -9.50
CA TRP A 276 0.69 10.17 -8.07
C TRP A 276 0.09 8.80 -7.81
N THR A 277 0.38 8.26 -6.63
CA THR A 277 -0.22 7.04 -6.13
C THR A 277 -0.81 7.29 -4.74
N VAL A 278 -1.90 6.61 -4.42
CA VAL A 278 -2.54 6.71 -3.10
C VAL A 278 -3.18 5.37 -2.74
N GLY A 279 -3.10 4.99 -1.46
CA GLY A 279 -3.70 3.78 -0.94
C GLY A 279 -5.24 3.82 -0.99
N PRO A 280 -5.90 2.71 -1.26
CA PRO A 280 -7.36 2.68 -1.41
C PRO A 280 -8.09 2.97 -0.10
N GLU A 281 -7.52 2.68 1.06
CA GLU A 281 -8.05 3.04 2.38
C GLU A 281 -8.03 4.57 2.61
N VAL A 282 -7.03 5.27 2.08
CA VAL A 282 -6.99 6.75 2.12
C VAL A 282 -8.08 7.34 1.25
N VAL A 283 -8.38 6.70 0.11
CA VAL A 283 -9.52 7.10 -0.74
C VAL A 283 -10.84 6.98 0.02
N VAL A 284 -11.02 5.93 0.84
CA VAL A 284 -12.19 5.83 1.74
C VAL A 284 -12.22 6.99 2.76
N MET A 285 -11.05 7.37 3.34
CA MET A 285 -10.97 8.51 4.25
C MET A 285 -11.36 9.84 3.55
N MET A 286 -10.97 10.01 2.28
CA MET A 286 -11.39 11.16 1.47
C MET A 286 -12.91 11.22 1.28
N GLY A 287 -13.55 10.09 1.00
CA GLY A 287 -15.01 10.03 0.88
C GLY A 287 -15.71 10.33 2.21
N ARG A 288 -15.20 9.80 3.33
CA ARG A 288 -15.70 10.15 4.67
C ARG A 288 -15.56 11.64 4.95
N LEU A 289 -14.43 12.25 4.56
CA LEU A 289 -14.23 13.70 4.67
C LEU A 289 -15.30 14.48 3.92
N LEU A 290 -15.60 14.13 2.68
CA LEU A 290 -16.65 14.78 1.89
C LEU A 290 -18.04 14.64 2.54
N ARG A 291 -18.35 13.45 3.04
CA ARG A 291 -19.63 13.16 3.67
C ARG A 291 -19.81 13.87 5.02
N GLN A 292 -18.77 13.92 5.85
CA GLN A 292 -18.83 14.44 7.22
C GLN A 292 -18.39 15.90 7.33
N GLY A 293 -17.56 16.38 6.40
CA GLY A 293 -16.91 17.69 6.47
C GLY A 293 -15.73 17.76 7.45
N MET A 294 -15.35 16.65 8.04
CA MET A 294 -14.30 16.47 9.04
C MET A 294 -13.43 15.27 8.67
N VAL A 295 -12.14 15.33 8.94
CA VAL A 295 -11.24 14.19 8.70
C VAL A 295 -11.43 13.12 9.78
N ASP A 296 -11.28 11.87 9.37
CA ASP A 296 -11.36 10.70 10.24
C ASP A 296 -10.26 9.71 9.88
N PHE A 297 -9.28 9.56 10.77
CA PHE A 297 -8.13 8.67 10.60
C PHE A 297 -8.33 7.27 11.17
N THR A 298 -9.58 6.90 11.47
CA THR A 298 -9.91 5.52 11.80
C THR A 298 -9.74 4.62 10.58
N ARG A 299 -9.21 3.42 10.80
CA ARG A 299 -8.96 2.46 9.75
C ARG A 299 -9.09 1.04 10.25
N ARG A 300 -9.38 0.13 9.34
CA ARG A 300 -9.34 -1.30 9.58
C ARG A 300 -8.00 -1.85 9.12
N ILE A 301 -7.32 -2.59 9.99
CA ILE A 301 -6.04 -3.24 9.67
C ILE A 301 -6.14 -4.74 9.92
N ALA A 302 -5.27 -5.52 9.26
CA ALA A 302 -5.11 -6.94 9.54
C ALA A 302 -3.99 -7.14 10.58
N VAL A 303 -4.22 -8.02 11.55
CA VAL A 303 -3.17 -8.60 12.41
C VAL A 303 -2.98 -10.04 11.96
N ALA A 304 -1.80 -10.35 11.43
CA ALA A 304 -1.53 -11.59 10.72
C ALA A 304 -0.17 -12.19 11.13
N GLY A 305 0.10 -13.40 10.71
CA GLY A 305 1.37 -14.09 10.94
C GLY A 305 1.26 -15.34 11.79
N SER A 306 2.26 -16.20 11.65
CA SER A 306 2.28 -17.52 12.32
C SER A 306 2.38 -17.42 13.84
N GLU A 307 2.83 -16.30 14.39
CA GLU A 307 2.94 -16.06 15.83
C GLU A 307 1.74 -15.32 16.42
N VAL A 308 0.70 -15.06 15.63
CA VAL A 308 -0.58 -14.54 16.10
C VAL A 308 -1.49 -15.73 16.45
N GLU A 309 -2.13 -15.71 17.59
CA GLU A 309 -2.99 -16.83 18.07
C GLU A 309 -4.27 -16.93 17.25
N ASN A 310 -4.96 -15.78 17.05
CA ASN A 310 -6.18 -15.67 16.25
C ASN A 310 -6.03 -14.49 15.25
N PRO A 311 -5.42 -14.72 14.08
CA PRO A 311 -5.25 -13.69 13.10
C PRO A 311 -6.62 -13.14 12.62
N ALA A 312 -6.84 -11.84 12.78
CA ALA A 312 -8.12 -11.19 12.45
C ALA A 312 -7.91 -9.70 12.14
N TYR A 313 -8.95 -9.06 11.64
CA TYR A 313 -8.96 -7.61 11.47
C TYR A 313 -9.33 -6.91 12.78
N LEU A 314 -8.93 -5.65 12.88
CA LEU A 314 -9.36 -4.76 13.94
C LEU A 314 -9.53 -3.32 13.43
N ASP A 315 -10.46 -2.62 14.05
CA ASP A 315 -10.66 -1.19 13.81
C ASP A 315 -9.82 -0.41 14.82
N THR A 316 -8.99 0.51 14.31
CA THR A 316 -8.05 1.31 15.10
C THR A 316 -7.84 2.68 14.46
N VAL A 317 -6.96 3.49 15.04
CA VAL A 317 -6.58 4.80 14.54
C VAL A 317 -5.09 4.77 14.15
N ILE A 318 -4.71 5.56 13.16
CA ILE A 318 -3.31 5.75 12.78
C ILE A 318 -2.47 6.12 14.01
N GLY A 319 -1.29 5.53 14.14
CA GLY A 319 -0.38 5.81 15.25
C GLY A 319 -0.77 5.15 16.58
N ALA A 320 -1.66 4.16 16.59
CA ALA A 320 -1.95 3.38 17.77
C ALA A 320 -0.70 2.62 18.27
N PRO A 321 -0.46 2.49 19.59
CA PRO A 321 0.67 1.73 20.12
C PRO A 321 0.51 0.25 19.83
N LEU A 322 1.56 -0.38 19.34
CA LEU A 322 1.52 -1.79 18.93
C LEU A 322 1.26 -2.75 20.09
N LYS A 323 1.66 -2.38 21.31
CA LYS A 323 1.32 -3.15 22.51
C LYS A 323 -0.18 -3.31 22.74
N ASP A 324 -0.98 -2.28 22.41
CA ASP A 324 -2.44 -2.32 22.56
C ASP A 324 -3.07 -3.05 21.37
N VAL A 325 -2.56 -2.83 20.15
CA VAL A 325 -2.97 -3.51 18.92
C VAL A 325 -2.77 -5.04 19.05
N LEU A 326 -1.65 -5.46 19.65
CA LEU A 326 -1.27 -6.89 19.79
C LEU A 326 -1.63 -7.48 21.16
N ALA A 327 -2.28 -6.73 22.05
CA ALA A 327 -2.62 -7.16 23.39
C ALA A 327 -3.45 -8.46 23.37
N GLY A 328 -2.94 -9.52 24.02
CA GLY A 328 -3.60 -10.81 24.10
C GLY A 328 -3.72 -11.58 22.77
N LYS A 329 -3.03 -11.14 21.72
CA LYS A 329 -3.11 -11.76 20.39
C LYS A 329 -1.87 -12.58 20.03
N LEU A 330 -0.76 -12.42 20.76
CA LEU A 330 0.48 -13.14 20.49
C LEU A 330 0.45 -14.53 21.12
N LYS A 331 0.97 -15.52 20.41
CA LYS A 331 1.18 -16.86 20.95
C LYS A 331 2.14 -16.82 22.12
N LYS A 332 1.88 -17.65 23.13
CA LYS A 332 2.83 -17.89 24.22
C LYS A 332 3.95 -18.77 23.69
N SER A 333 4.93 -18.18 23.05
CA SER A 333 6.12 -18.85 22.53
C SER A 333 7.30 -18.65 23.48
N THR A 334 8.21 -19.63 23.52
CA THR A 334 9.52 -19.49 24.15
C THR A 334 10.52 -18.81 23.24
N SER A 335 10.23 -18.76 21.94
CA SER A 335 11.07 -18.17 20.89
C SER A 335 10.74 -16.68 20.73
N ASN A 336 11.74 -15.90 20.36
CA ASN A 336 11.57 -14.50 20.08
C ASN A 336 10.68 -14.29 18.83
N GLN A 337 9.84 -13.29 18.92
CA GLN A 337 8.90 -12.92 17.86
C GLN A 337 9.32 -11.63 17.20
N ARG A 338 9.32 -11.61 15.87
CA ARG A 338 9.54 -10.40 15.08
C ARG A 338 8.21 -9.75 14.78
N ILE A 339 8.02 -8.52 15.26
CA ILE A 339 6.88 -7.67 14.93
C ILE A 339 7.27 -6.83 13.72
N ILE A 340 6.39 -6.81 12.71
CA ILE A 340 6.61 -6.13 11.44
C ILE A 340 5.44 -5.15 11.22
N ASN A 341 5.76 -3.89 11.09
CA ASN A 341 4.83 -2.84 10.69
C ASN A 341 4.66 -2.93 9.17
N GLY A 342 3.59 -3.56 8.71
CA GLY A 342 3.35 -3.96 7.32
C GLY A 342 3.49 -5.46 7.08
N ASN A 343 3.68 -5.85 5.81
CA ASN A 343 3.84 -7.25 5.42
C ASN A 343 5.32 -7.71 5.46
N PRO A 344 5.57 -9.03 5.43
CA PRO A 344 6.93 -9.57 5.57
C PRO A 344 7.93 -9.18 4.49
N LEU A 345 7.50 -8.68 3.33
CA LEU A 345 8.40 -8.35 2.22
C LEU A 345 8.80 -6.87 2.17
N VAL A 346 7.91 -5.95 2.59
CA VAL A 346 8.15 -4.50 2.50
C VAL A 346 7.99 -3.78 3.84
N GLY A 347 7.52 -4.47 4.88
CA GLY A 347 7.30 -3.89 6.20
C GLY A 347 8.59 -3.67 6.98
N GLU A 348 8.53 -2.82 7.98
CA GLU A 348 9.66 -2.48 8.84
C GLU A 348 9.61 -3.27 10.15
N LYS A 349 10.76 -3.79 10.61
CA LYS A 349 10.89 -4.40 11.93
C LYS A 349 10.64 -3.35 13.00
N THR A 350 9.83 -3.70 13.97
CA THR A 350 9.50 -2.86 15.13
C THR A 350 9.42 -3.71 16.41
N ASP A 351 9.03 -3.10 17.50
CA ASP A 351 8.81 -3.73 18.80
C ASP A 351 7.44 -3.37 19.40
N LEU A 352 7.13 -3.93 20.56
CA LEU A 352 5.86 -3.65 21.26
C LEU A 352 5.73 -2.20 21.74
N GLU A 353 6.84 -1.48 21.95
CA GLU A 353 6.85 -0.07 22.33
C GLU A 353 6.73 0.87 21.11
N GLY A 354 6.72 0.30 19.91
CA GLY A 354 6.48 1.01 18.66
C GLY A 354 5.01 1.39 18.46
N TYR A 355 4.77 2.10 17.37
CA TYR A 355 3.44 2.59 16.99
C TYR A 355 3.09 2.12 15.57
N LEU A 356 1.80 1.99 15.30
CA LEU A 356 1.29 1.64 13.99
C LEU A 356 1.62 2.74 12.98
N SER A 357 2.36 2.40 11.94
CA SER A 357 2.70 3.33 10.86
C SER A 357 1.45 3.86 10.14
N ALA A 358 1.51 5.11 9.73
CA ALA A 358 0.42 5.76 9.02
C ALA A 358 0.15 5.16 7.63
N MET A 359 1.12 4.45 7.05
CA MET A 359 1.06 3.96 5.66
C MET A 359 0.71 2.48 5.52
N VAL A 360 0.65 1.70 6.62
CA VAL A 360 0.44 0.25 6.56
C VAL A 360 -1.00 -0.15 6.84
N THR A 361 -1.43 -1.23 6.25
CA THR A 361 -2.77 -1.84 6.41
C THR A 361 -2.75 -3.15 7.18
N GLU A 362 -1.56 -3.65 7.51
CA GLU A 362 -1.37 -4.86 8.30
C GLU A 362 -0.22 -4.73 9.30
N VAL A 363 -0.28 -5.55 10.34
CA VAL A 363 0.83 -5.82 11.27
C VAL A 363 1.06 -7.32 11.26
N CYS A 364 2.28 -7.74 10.96
CA CYS A 364 2.63 -9.15 10.88
C CYS A 364 3.55 -9.56 12.02
N VAL A 365 3.33 -10.77 12.57
CA VAL A 365 4.21 -11.34 13.61
C VAL A 365 4.67 -12.71 13.19
N LEU A 366 6.00 -12.88 13.11
CA LEU A 366 6.68 -14.09 12.66
C LEU A 366 7.73 -14.51 13.70
N PRO A 367 8.20 -15.79 13.67
CA PRO A 367 9.34 -16.20 14.47
C PRO A 367 10.60 -15.42 14.09
N GLU A 368 11.35 -14.88 15.06
CA GLU A 368 12.65 -14.24 14.82
C GLU A 368 13.67 -15.27 14.33
N GLY A 369 13.72 -16.44 14.99
CA GLY A 369 14.58 -17.55 14.62
C GLY A 369 16.03 -17.44 15.12
N ASP A 370 16.30 -16.52 16.03
CA ASP A 370 17.61 -16.28 16.64
C ASP A 370 18.02 -17.37 17.67
N ASP A 371 17.05 -18.16 18.12
CA ASP A 371 17.19 -19.27 19.07
C ASP A 371 17.34 -20.65 18.41
N VAL A 372 17.32 -20.72 17.07
CA VAL A 372 17.41 -21.98 16.33
C VAL A 372 18.86 -22.36 16.05
N ASN A 373 19.34 -23.39 16.75
CA ASN A 373 20.63 -24.01 16.53
C ASN A 373 20.49 -25.30 15.73
N GLU A 374 20.89 -25.29 14.47
CA GLU A 374 20.81 -26.44 13.59
C GLU A 374 22.20 -27.03 13.32
N LEU A 375 22.44 -28.27 13.78
CA LEU A 375 23.60 -29.03 13.38
C LEU A 375 23.27 -29.78 12.08
N PHE A 376 24.10 -29.63 11.04
CA PHE A 376 23.89 -30.18 9.68
C PHE A 376 22.56 -29.81 9.02
N GLY A 377 21.97 -28.67 9.37
CA GLY A 377 20.68 -28.21 8.83
C GLY A 377 20.59 -28.15 7.31
N TRP A 378 21.72 -27.96 6.60
CA TRP A 378 21.83 -27.97 5.14
C TRP A 378 21.55 -29.34 4.50
N ALA A 379 21.70 -30.44 5.24
CA ALA A 379 21.45 -31.82 4.76
C ALA A 379 20.03 -32.30 5.07
N MET A 380 19.24 -31.53 5.83
CA MET A 380 17.88 -31.93 6.22
C MET A 380 16.89 -31.75 5.05
N PRO A 381 15.88 -32.64 4.90
CA PRO A 381 14.90 -32.60 3.81
C PRO A 381 13.99 -31.34 3.84
N ARG A 382 13.84 -30.70 5.01
CA ARG A 382 13.14 -29.42 5.24
C ARG A 382 11.80 -29.31 4.52
N LEU A 383 10.90 -30.24 4.79
CA LEU A 383 9.55 -30.26 4.21
C LEU A 383 8.68 -29.08 4.66
N ASP A 384 9.04 -28.40 5.73
CA ASP A 384 8.37 -27.27 6.34
C ASP A 384 8.87 -25.90 5.84
N GLN A 385 9.93 -25.87 5.03
CA GLN A 385 10.52 -24.62 4.53
C GLN A 385 10.17 -24.37 3.06
N PHE A 386 9.91 -23.11 2.73
CA PHE A 386 9.68 -22.68 1.36
C PHE A 386 10.98 -22.76 0.54
N SER A 387 10.88 -23.23 -0.70
CA SER A 387 12.02 -23.36 -1.61
C SER A 387 11.69 -22.80 -2.98
N THR A 388 12.39 -21.76 -3.40
CA THR A 388 12.29 -21.19 -4.77
C THR A 388 12.98 -22.07 -5.81
N ASN A 389 14.13 -22.68 -5.45
CA ASN A 389 15.04 -23.40 -6.37
C ASN A 389 14.99 -24.91 -6.19
N ARG A 390 13.94 -25.44 -5.55
CA ARG A 390 13.80 -26.86 -5.22
C ARG A 390 14.96 -27.42 -4.38
N SER A 391 15.59 -26.57 -3.60
CA SER A 391 16.68 -26.95 -2.68
C SER A 391 16.18 -27.83 -1.52
N TYR A 392 14.90 -27.73 -1.18
CA TYR A 392 14.23 -28.52 -0.15
C TYR A 392 13.13 -29.37 -0.79
N PHE A 393 12.82 -30.53 -0.24
CA PHE A 393 11.78 -31.42 -0.76
C PHE A 393 10.34 -30.91 -0.54
N SER A 394 10.16 -29.77 0.09
CA SER A 394 8.86 -29.12 0.28
C SER A 394 8.10 -28.88 -1.04
N TRP A 395 8.79 -28.73 -2.16
CA TRP A 395 8.17 -28.55 -3.48
C TRP A 395 7.33 -29.75 -3.92
N LEU A 396 7.61 -30.96 -3.38
CA LEU A 396 6.80 -32.16 -3.64
C LEU A 396 5.40 -32.09 -3.03
N LEU A 397 5.19 -31.22 -2.04
CA LEU A 397 3.92 -31.06 -1.32
C LEU A 397 2.90 -30.17 -2.02
N GLY A 398 3.28 -29.63 -3.18
CA GLY A 398 2.42 -28.82 -4.03
C GLY A 398 2.37 -27.34 -3.65
N SER A 399 1.78 -26.54 -4.54
CA SER A 399 1.74 -25.07 -4.41
C SER A 399 0.75 -24.54 -3.37
N LYS A 400 -0.15 -25.38 -2.86
CA LYS A 400 -1.17 -24.97 -1.87
C LYS A 400 -0.67 -25.02 -0.42
N LYS A 401 0.52 -25.58 -0.19
CA LYS A 401 1.07 -25.65 1.17
C LYS A 401 1.38 -24.26 1.67
N SER A 402 0.98 -23.96 2.91
CA SER A 402 1.37 -22.74 3.64
C SER A 402 2.55 -23.02 4.57
N TYR A 403 3.39 -22.01 4.76
CA TYR A 403 4.64 -22.10 5.49
C TYR A 403 4.67 -21.10 6.64
N ALA A 404 5.39 -21.44 7.72
CA ALA A 404 5.71 -20.56 8.84
C ALA A 404 7.24 -20.34 8.90
N PRO A 405 7.81 -19.56 7.96
CA PRO A 405 9.25 -19.30 7.97
C PRO A 405 9.64 -18.43 9.15
N ASP A 406 10.85 -18.64 9.66
CA ASP A 406 11.52 -17.68 10.52
C ASP A 406 12.17 -16.55 9.71
N CYS A 407 12.58 -15.49 10.39
CA CYS A 407 13.17 -14.28 9.76
C CYS A 407 14.68 -14.35 9.57
N ARG A 408 15.31 -15.54 9.69
CA ARG A 408 16.74 -15.70 9.44
C ARG A 408 17.07 -15.59 7.94
N ILE A 409 18.20 -14.99 7.64
CA ILE A 409 18.78 -15.06 6.31
C ILE A 409 19.24 -16.51 6.05
N LYS A 410 18.63 -17.16 5.06
CA LYS A 410 19.00 -18.53 4.66
C LYS A 410 20.11 -18.46 3.60
N GLY A 411 21.32 -18.23 4.01
CA GLY A 411 22.51 -18.12 3.16
C GLY A 411 23.49 -17.06 3.68
N GLY A 412 24.50 -16.74 2.90
CA GLY A 412 25.49 -15.70 3.21
C GLY A 412 25.34 -14.52 2.25
N GLU A 413 25.54 -13.33 2.74
CA GLU A 413 25.65 -12.13 1.91
C GLU A 413 26.85 -12.23 0.98
N ARG A 414 26.68 -11.87 -0.28
CA ARG A 414 27.69 -11.96 -1.33
C ARG A 414 27.63 -10.75 -2.24
N HIS A 415 28.67 -10.57 -3.04
CA HIS A 415 28.60 -9.62 -4.16
C HIS A 415 27.51 -10.05 -5.17
N MET A 416 26.91 -9.07 -5.82
CA MET A 416 25.85 -9.30 -6.79
C MET A 416 26.25 -10.30 -7.88
N ILE A 417 25.45 -11.33 -8.05
CA ILE A 417 25.59 -12.33 -9.10
C ILE A 417 24.50 -12.10 -10.15
N MET A 418 24.88 -11.97 -11.41
CA MET A 418 23.95 -11.84 -12.53
C MET A 418 23.41 -13.23 -12.91
N SER A 419 22.38 -13.68 -12.19
CA SER A 419 21.84 -15.04 -12.32
C SER A 419 20.59 -15.13 -13.20
N GLY A 420 19.97 -13.99 -13.57
CA GLY A 420 18.67 -13.95 -14.28
C GLY A 420 17.48 -14.35 -13.40
N GLU A 421 17.67 -14.52 -12.09
CA GLU A 421 16.56 -14.88 -11.17
C GLU A 421 15.55 -13.76 -11.03
N TYR A 422 16.00 -12.49 -11.07
CA TYR A 422 15.09 -11.34 -11.02
C TYR A 422 14.12 -11.34 -12.21
N ASP A 423 14.56 -11.73 -13.41
CA ASP A 423 13.74 -11.75 -14.62
C ASP A 423 12.54 -12.71 -14.54
N ARG A 424 12.59 -13.69 -13.63
CA ARG A 424 11.49 -14.63 -13.40
C ARG A 424 10.36 -14.04 -12.57
N VAL A 425 10.69 -13.09 -11.70
CA VAL A 425 9.76 -12.55 -10.69
C VAL A 425 9.43 -11.08 -10.90
N PHE A 426 10.20 -10.37 -11.72
CA PHE A 426 10.02 -8.94 -11.98
C PHE A 426 9.18 -8.76 -13.27
N PRO A 427 7.90 -8.31 -13.16
CA PRO A 427 6.98 -8.27 -14.29
C PRO A 427 7.02 -6.98 -15.10
N MET A 428 7.73 -5.94 -14.63
CA MET A 428 7.86 -4.68 -15.35
C MET A 428 8.84 -4.83 -16.53
N ASP A 429 8.68 -4.01 -17.55
CA ASP A 429 9.56 -4.01 -18.73
C ASP A 429 10.86 -3.22 -18.46
N ILE A 430 11.60 -3.71 -17.47
CA ILE A 430 12.84 -3.11 -16.96
C ILE A 430 13.85 -4.22 -16.74
N TYR A 431 15.11 -4.00 -17.12
CA TYR A 431 16.22 -4.90 -16.82
C TYR A 431 16.67 -4.75 -15.37
N ALA A 432 15.92 -5.32 -14.42
CA ALA A 432 16.09 -5.13 -12.98
C ALA A 432 17.53 -5.37 -12.50
N GLY A 433 18.18 -6.45 -12.95
CA GLY A 433 19.56 -6.75 -12.57
C GLY A 433 20.58 -5.70 -13.04
N TYR A 434 20.43 -5.18 -14.25
CA TYR A 434 21.28 -4.12 -14.78
C TYR A 434 21.02 -2.78 -14.09
N LEU A 435 19.77 -2.47 -13.79
CA LEU A 435 19.39 -1.25 -13.06
C LEU A 435 20.01 -1.25 -11.64
N VAL A 436 19.85 -2.34 -10.88
CA VAL A 436 20.50 -2.47 -9.56
C VAL A 436 22.01 -2.28 -9.65
N LYS A 437 22.65 -2.87 -10.67
CA LYS A 437 24.09 -2.73 -10.87
C LYS A 437 24.49 -1.28 -11.21
N ALA A 438 23.73 -0.58 -12.03
CA ALA A 438 23.94 0.84 -12.33
C ALA A 438 23.79 1.72 -11.07
N ILE A 439 22.86 1.38 -10.19
CA ILE A 439 22.69 2.07 -8.91
C ILE A 439 23.92 1.84 -8.00
N ILE A 440 24.35 0.58 -7.83
CA ILE A 440 25.54 0.22 -7.02
C ILE A 440 26.79 0.93 -7.50
N THR A 441 26.95 1.09 -8.83
CA THR A 441 28.13 1.75 -9.42
C THR A 441 27.99 3.27 -9.49
N GLY A 442 26.85 3.85 -9.15
CA GLY A 442 26.60 5.30 -9.19
C GLY A 442 26.48 5.87 -10.62
N ASP A 443 26.22 5.03 -11.63
CA ASP A 443 26.10 5.43 -13.03
C ASP A 443 24.67 5.97 -13.30
N ILE A 444 24.48 7.27 -13.10
CA ILE A 444 23.18 7.95 -13.21
C ILE A 444 22.62 7.86 -14.62
N ASP A 445 23.44 8.07 -15.64
CA ASP A 445 23.00 8.01 -17.05
C ASP A 445 22.41 6.63 -17.39
N ARG A 446 23.03 5.57 -16.92
CA ARG A 446 22.51 4.21 -17.09
C ARG A 446 21.27 3.94 -16.25
N GLN A 447 21.18 4.48 -15.05
CA GLN A 447 19.96 4.36 -14.23
C GLN A 447 18.77 4.96 -14.97
N GLU A 448 18.92 6.14 -15.57
CA GLU A 448 17.89 6.80 -16.37
C GLU A 448 17.50 5.97 -17.61
N GLN A 449 18.49 5.48 -18.35
CA GLN A 449 18.26 4.64 -19.54
C GLN A 449 17.58 3.31 -19.23
N LEU A 450 17.79 2.78 -18.00
CA LEU A 450 17.24 1.51 -17.54
C LEU A 450 15.90 1.65 -16.80
N GLY A 451 15.33 2.86 -16.72
CA GLY A 451 13.97 3.06 -16.24
C GLY A 451 13.85 3.30 -14.74
N ILE A 452 14.83 3.91 -14.07
CA ILE A 452 14.77 4.21 -12.64
C ILE A 452 13.57 5.10 -12.26
N TYR A 453 13.06 5.90 -13.19
CA TYR A 453 11.92 6.79 -12.95
C TYR A 453 10.59 6.07 -12.69
N GLU A 454 10.45 4.82 -13.16
CA GLU A 454 9.23 4.04 -12.99
C GLU A 454 9.16 3.26 -11.69
N VAL A 455 10.32 2.94 -11.09
CA VAL A 455 10.40 1.99 -9.99
C VAL A 455 10.26 2.64 -8.62
N ALA A 456 9.82 1.84 -7.65
CA ALA A 456 9.96 2.11 -6.22
C ALA A 456 10.59 0.90 -5.53
N PRO A 457 11.05 1.05 -4.28
CA PRO A 457 11.63 -0.06 -3.51
C PRO A 457 10.72 -1.29 -3.45
N GLU A 458 9.43 -1.13 -3.24
CA GLU A 458 8.44 -2.22 -3.16
C GLU A 458 8.39 -3.11 -4.41
N ASP A 459 8.73 -2.58 -5.58
CA ASP A 459 8.72 -3.34 -6.84
C ASP A 459 9.83 -4.40 -6.85
N PHE A 460 10.89 -4.20 -6.05
CA PHE A 460 12.01 -5.13 -5.90
C PHE A 460 11.84 -6.14 -4.77
N ALA A 461 10.78 -6.09 -3.98
CA ALA A 461 10.59 -6.94 -2.82
C ALA A 461 10.64 -8.44 -3.14
N VAL A 462 9.99 -8.87 -4.24
CA VAL A 462 10.03 -10.27 -4.67
C VAL A 462 11.40 -10.65 -5.24
N ALA A 463 12.06 -9.74 -5.95
CA ALA A 463 13.42 -9.95 -6.45
C ALA A 463 14.44 -10.09 -5.30
N GLU A 464 14.32 -9.27 -4.26
CA GLU A 464 15.11 -9.36 -3.03
C GLU A 464 14.92 -10.70 -2.32
N PHE A 465 13.68 -11.17 -2.22
CA PHE A 465 13.38 -12.47 -1.61
C PHE A 465 14.07 -13.64 -2.33
N VAL A 466 14.10 -13.63 -3.66
CA VAL A 466 14.73 -14.71 -4.45
C VAL A 466 16.24 -14.53 -4.64
N ASP A 467 16.79 -13.37 -4.31
CA ASP A 467 18.20 -13.08 -4.54
C ASP A 467 19.12 -14.08 -3.84
N SER A 468 19.95 -14.74 -4.63
CA SER A 468 20.96 -15.69 -4.14
C SER A 468 22.14 -15.00 -3.48
N SER A 469 22.38 -13.72 -3.78
CA SER A 469 23.45 -12.90 -3.19
C SER A 469 23.06 -12.28 -1.85
N LYS A 470 21.77 -12.29 -1.51
CA LYS A 470 21.18 -11.70 -0.29
C LYS A 470 21.43 -10.19 -0.15
N LEU A 471 21.36 -9.49 -1.27
CA LEU A 471 21.43 -8.03 -1.29
C LEU A 471 20.10 -7.43 -0.81
N GLU A 472 20.16 -6.32 -0.11
CA GLU A 472 19.01 -5.51 0.26
C GLU A 472 18.60 -4.62 -0.93
N LEU A 473 17.92 -5.20 -1.92
CA LEU A 473 17.59 -4.51 -3.17
C LEU A 473 16.72 -3.30 -2.97
N GLN A 474 15.75 -3.38 -2.06
CA GLN A 474 14.86 -2.27 -1.74
C GLN A 474 15.63 -1.08 -1.18
N ARG A 475 16.61 -1.33 -0.29
CA ARG A 475 17.48 -0.27 0.24
C ARG A 475 18.37 0.33 -0.87
N ILE A 476 18.97 -0.50 -1.71
CA ILE A 476 19.78 -0.04 -2.85
C ILE A 476 18.96 0.86 -3.78
N VAL A 477 17.75 0.45 -4.13
CA VAL A 477 16.86 1.24 -4.99
C VAL A 477 16.44 2.54 -4.30
N ARG A 478 16.17 2.52 -2.99
CA ARG A 478 15.84 3.73 -2.23
C ARG A 478 16.99 4.75 -2.25
N GLU A 479 18.22 4.28 -2.00
CA GLU A 479 19.40 5.11 -2.04
C GLU A 479 19.64 5.70 -3.45
N GLY A 480 19.46 4.89 -4.51
CA GLY A 480 19.57 5.36 -5.90
C GLY A 480 18.54 6.45 -6.23
N LEU A 481 17.30 6.25 -5.84
CA LEU A 481 16.22 7.25 -6.05
C LEU A 481 16.49 8.54 -5.27
N ASP A 482 17.03 8.47 -4.07
CA ASP A 482 17.34 9.63 -3.24
C ASP A 482 18.54 10.42 -3.79
N ILE A 483 19.55 9.73 -4.34
CA ILE A 483 20.69 10.37 -5.04
C ILE A 483 20.18 11.07 -6.29
N LEU A 484 19.45 10.36 -7.15
CA LEU A 484 18.91 10.89 -8.39
C LEU A 484 18.02 12.12 -8.15
N ARG A 485 17.19 12.10 -7.09
CA ARG A 485 16.37 13.25 -6.71
C ARG A 485 17.21 14.47 -6.35
N LYS A 486 18.34 14.27 -5.67
CA LYS A 486 19.24 15.38 -5.31
C LYS A 486 19.99 15.96 -6.51
N GLU A 487 20.34 15.11 -7.47
CA GLU A 487 21.01 15.56 -8.71
C GLU A 487 20.06 16.33 -9.64
N ASN A 488 18.77 16.01 -9.58
CA ASN A 488 17.74 16.65 -10.42
C ASN A 488 16.99 17.80 -9.70
N ALA A 489 17.35 18.14 -8.47
CA ALA A 489 16.79 19.25 -7.68
C ALA A 489 17.66 20.52 -7.88
#